data_a64e5eded165f502cd44cb54696803e1
#
_entry.id   a64e5eded165f502cd44cb54696803e1
#
_cell.length_a   1.000
_cell.length_b   1.000
_cell.length_c   1.000
_cell.angle_alpha   90.00
_cell.angle_beta   90.00
_cell.angle_gamma   90.00
#
_symmetry.space_group_name_H-M   'P 1'
#
loop_
_entity.id
_entity.type
_entity.pdbx_description
1 polymer ?
#
loop_
_entity_poly.entity_id
_entity_poly.type
_entity_poly.pdbx_seq_one_letter_code
_entity_poly.pdbx_strand_id
1 'polypeptide(L)'
;MKPTSSFLNLPQSGIRRMYDLAKNKKDTVSFVLGEPDFVTPKHIIEAAKKKLDEGCTHYTDNAGILPLRQEISRALKQYDKVDYDPEGEIVVTV
;
A
#
# COMPACT_ATOMS: atom_id res chain seq x y z
N MET A 1 -6.98 10.05 29.62
CA MET A 1 -8.05 10.58 28.76
C MET A 1 -8.95 9.41 28.36
N LYS A 2 -10.27 9.45 28.58
CA LYS A 2 -11.18 8.37 28.15
C LYS A 2 -11.60 8.65 26.70
N PRO A 3 -11.66 7.64 25.80
CA PRO A 3 -12.18 7.83 24.46
C PRO A 3 -13.65 8.30 24.50
N THR A 4 -14.07 9.05 23.49
CA THR A 4 -15.46 9.50 23.37
C THR A 4 -16.40 8.30 23.15
N SER A 5 -17.65 8.39 23.61
CA SER A 5 -18.65 7.33 23.42
C SER A 5 -18.88 6.98 21.94
N SER A 6 -18.76 7.97 21.05
CA SER A 6 -18.85 7.76 19.59
C SER A 6 -17.75 6.84 19.06
N PHE A 7 -16.53 6.95 19.56
CA PHE A 7 -15.42 6.08 19.17
C PHE A 7 -15.61 4.64 19.67
N LEU A 8 -16.12 4.47 20.90
CA LEU A 8 -16.36 3.14 21.48
C LEU A 8 -17.47 2.35 20.77
N ASN A 9 -18.38 3.06 20.08
CA ASN A 9 -19.50 2.47 19.36
C ASN A 9 -19.25 2.27 17.85
N LEU A 10 -18.04 2.55 17.37
CA LEU A 10 -17.71 2.28 15.96
C LEU A 10 -17.71 0.76 15.71
N PRO A 11 -18.53 0.28 14.76
CA PRO A 11 -18.53 -1.14 14.43
C PRO A 11 -17.20 -1.53 13.80
N GLN A 12 -16.69 -2.69 14.16
CA GLN A 12 -15.53 -3.26 13.47
C GLN A 12 -15.84 -3.48 11.99
N SER A 13 -14.80 -3.34 11.14
CA SER A 13 -14.94 -3.67 9.72
C SER A 13 -15.51 -5.08 9.53
N GLY A 14 -16.59 -5.20 8.76
CA GLY A 14 -17.21 -6.49 8.45
C GLY A 14 -16.24 -7.48 7.80
N ILE A 15 -15.35 -6.99 6.95
CA ILE A 15 -14.27 -7.78 6.30
C ILE A 15 -13.34 -8.38 7.35
N ARG A 16 -12.90 -7.59 8.35
CA ARG A 16 -12.04 -8.04 9.42
C ARG A 16 -12.69 -9.11 10.27
N ARG A 17 -13.96 -8.92 10.59
CA ARG A 17 -14.76 -9.92 11.33
C ARG A 17 -14.87 -11.24 10.56
N MET A 18 -15.15 -11.20 9.26
CA MET A 18 -15.22 -12.40 8.41
C MET A 18 -13.86 -13.11 8.32
N TYR A 19 -12.78 -12.36 8.16
CA TYR A 19 -11.42 -12.91 8.20
C TYR A 19 -11.14 -13.64 9.52
N ASP A 20 -11.45 -13.01 10.66
CA ASP A 20 -11.23 -13.60 11.99
C ASP A 20 -12.07 -14.87 12.22
N LEU A 21 -13.26 -14.96 11.66
CA LEU A 21 -14.10 -16.16 11.70
C LEU A 21 -13.56 -17.29 10.82
N ALA A 22 -12.93 -16.95 9.68
CA ALA A 22 -12.44 -17.94 8.71
C ALA A 22 -11.05 -18.48 9.04
N LYS A 23 -10.16 -17.69 9.66
CA LYS A 23 -8.74 -18.02 9.86
C LYS A 23 -8.47 -19.34 10.61
N ASN A 24 -9.41 -19.76 11.47
CA ASN A 24 -9.27 -20.99 12.26
C ASN A 24 -10.03 -22.19 11.67
N LYS A 25 -10.68 -22.02 10.52
CA LYS A 25 -11.41 -23.10 9.84
C LYS A 25 -10.46 -23.83 8.88
N LYS A 26 -10.38 -25.14 9.01
CA LYS A 26 -9.69 -26.01 8.04
C LYS A 26 -10.54 -26.17 6.79
N ASP A 27 -9.89 -26.36 5.65
CA ASP A 27 -10.54 -26.62 4.35
C ASP A 27 -11.44 -25.47 3.85
N THR A 28 -11.05 -24.24 4.15
CA THR A 28 -11.77 -23.04 3.71
C THR A 28 -10.97 -22.31 2.64
N VAL A 29 -11.59 -22.05 1.49
CA VAL A 29 -11.07 -21.12 0.49
C VAL A 29 -11.58 -19.72 0.83
N SER A 30 -10.67 -18.78 1.05
CA SER A 30 -11.02 -17.42 1.47
C SER A 30 -10.97 -16.46 0.28
N PHE A 31 -12.06 -15.71 0.08
CA PHE A 31 -12.15 -14.57 -0.85
C PHE A 31 -12.36 -13.25 -0.11
N VAL A 32 -12.05 -13.22 1.18
CA VAL A 32 -12.32 -12.07 2.07
C VAL A 32 -11.33 -10.93 1.82
N LEU A 33 -10.07 -11.25 1.52
CA LEU A 33 -9.03 -10.28 1.19
C LEU A 33 -8.69 -10.40 -0.30
N GLY A 34 -8.72 -9.25 -0.98
CA GLY A 34 -8.29 -9.16 -2.37
C GLY A 34 -6.78 -8.96 -2.45
N GLU A 35 -6.03 -10.04 -2.41
CA GLU A 35 -4.59 -10.03 -2.60
C GLU A 35 -4.17 -11.05 -3.67
N PRO A 36 -3.14 -10.76 -4.47
CA PRO A 36 -2.57 -11.74 -5.39
C PRO A 36 -1.96 -12.91 -4.61
N ASP A 37 -2.14 -14.14 -5.10
CA ASP A 37 -1.49 -15.34 -4.58
C ASP A 37 -0.04 -15.51 -5.06
N PHE A 38 0.42 -14.63 -5.94
CA PHE A 38 1.78 -14.60 -6.44
C PHE A 38 2.72 -13.85 -5.49
N VAL A 39 3.89 -14.40 -5.27
CA VAL A 39 4.96 -13.70 -4.56
C VAL A 39 5.44 -12.52 -5.39
N THR A 40 5.76 -11.40 -4.74
CA THR A 40 6.37 -10.24 -5.39
C THR A 40 7.58 -10.66 -6.25
N PRO A 41 7.71 -10.20 -7.49
CA PRO A 41 8.81 -10.55 -8.37
C PRO A 41 10.18 -10.32 -7.73
N LYS A 42 11.10 -11.27 -7.93
CA LYS A 42 12.41 -11.28 -7.27
C LYS A 42 13.20 -9.99 -7.45
N HIS A 43 13.18 -9.40 -8.65
CA HIS A 43 13.91 -8.15 -8.92
C HIS A 43 13.39 -6.96 -8.09
N ILE A 44 12.09 -6.92 -7.76
CA ILE A 44 11.49 -5.89 -6.90
C ILE A 44 11.95 -6.10 -5.45
N ILE A 45 11.93 -7.36 -4.98
CA ILE A 45 12.41 -7.71 -3.63
C ILE A 45 13.88 -7.32 -3.47
N GLU A 46 14.73 -7.67 -4.44
CA GLU A 46 16.16 -7.35 -4.39
C GLU A 46 16.42 -5.83 -4.46
N ALA A 47 15.64 -5.09 -5.24
CA ALA A 47 15.73 -3.62 -5.25
C ALA A 47 15.39 -3.02 -3.88
N ALA A 48 14.36 -3.52 -3.20
CA ALA A 48 13.99 -3.07 -1.86
C ALA A 48 15.08 -3.38 -0.82
N LYS A 49 15.64 -4.60 -0.84
CA LYS A 49 16.76 -4.99 0.04
C LYS A 49 17.97 -4.08 -0.16
N LYS A 50 18.36 -3.86 -1.42
CA LYS A 50 19.47 -2.97 -1.76
C LYS A 50 19.27 -1.57 -1.19
N LYS A 51 18.06 -1.01 -1.26
CA LYS A 51 17.77 0.32 -0.70
C LYS A 51 17.85 0.34 0.82
N LEU A 52 17.46 -0.73 1.50
CA LEU A 52 17.64 -0.87 2.95
C LEU A 52 19.13 -0.95 3.31
N ASP A 53 19.93 -1.73 2.59
CA ASP A 53 21.38 -1.85 2.79
C ASP A 53 22.11 -0.51 2.53
N GLU A 54 21.61 0.31 1.62
CA GLU A 54 22.08 1.68 1.35
C GLU A 54 21.67 2.69 2.44
N GLY A 55 20.91 2.27 3.46
CA GLY A 55 20.47 3.13 4.56
C GLY A 55 19.29 4.05 4.21
N CYS A 56 18.49 3.72 3.19
CA CYS A 56 17.28 4.47 2.82
C CYS A 56 16.14 4.23 3.83
N THR A 57 16.34 4.67 5.09
CA THR A 57 15.43 4.44 6.22
C THR A 57 14.98 5.72 6.90
N HIS A 58 15.19 6.87 6.27
CA HIS A 58 14.83 8.18 6.80
C HIS A 58 13.53 8.72 6.18
N TYR A 59 13.01 9.77 6.79
CA TYR A 59 11.86 10.49 6.24
C TYR A 59 12.15 11.05 4.85
N THR A 60 11.13 11.08 4.04
CA THR A 60 11.12 11.69 2.70
C THR A 60 10.28 12.96 2.70
N ASP A 61 10.23 13.64 1.56
CA ASP A 61 9.30 14.76 1.36
C ASP A 61 7.85 14.31 1.54
N ASN A 62 6.99 15.22 1.99
CA ASN A 62 5.56 14.94 2.22
C ASN A 62 4.82 14.44 0.97
N ALA A 63 5.26 14.85 -0.21
CA ALA A 63 4.72 14.38 -1.48
C ALA A 63 5.31 13.04 -1.95
N GLY A 64 6.25 12.46 -1.21
CA GLY A 64 7.04 11.30 -1.62
C GLY A 64 8.28 11.70 -2.43
N ILE A 65 9.21 10.76 -2.61
CA ILE A 65 10.47 11.04 -3.33
C ILE A 65 10.22 11.36 -4.80
N LEU A 66 10.90 12.38 -5.31
CA LEU A 66 10.74 12.83 -6.69
C LEU A 66 10.99 11.73 -7.74
N PRO A 67 12.03 10.87 -7.62
CA PRO A 67 12.22 9.78 -8.58
C PRO A 67 11.02 8.82 -8.71
N LEU A 68 10.32 8.52 -7.60
CA LEU A 68 9.12 7.68 -7.64
C LEU A 68 7.97 8.43 -8.36
N ARG A 69 7.78 9.71 -8.07
CA ARG A 69 6.75 10.53 -8.74
C ARG A 69 7.00 10.67 -10.24
N GLN A 70 8.27 10.79 -10.66
CA GLN A 70 8.66 10.79 -12.07
C GLN A 70 8.33 9.46 -12.76
N GLU A 71 8.60 8.33 -12.12
CA GLU A 71 8.25 7.01 -12.67
C GLU A 71 6.73 6.79 -12.72
N ILE A 72 5.97 7.29 -11.75
CA ILE A 72 4.50 7.26 -11.80
C ILE A 72 3.99 8.09 -12.98
N SER A 73 4.46 9.33 -13.16
CA SER A 73 4.11 10.17 -14.32
C SER A 73 4.41 9.46 -15.64
N ARG A 74 5.62 8.89 -15.76
CA ARG A 74 6.01 8.12 -16.95
C ARG A 74 5.09 6.93 -17.22
N ALA A 75 4.72 6.18 -16.19
CA ALA A 75 3.82 5.04 -16.31
C ALA A 75 2.42 5.46 -16.75
N LEU A 76 1.84 6.49 -16.13
CA LEU A 76 0.52 7.04 -16.48
C LEU A 76 0.51 7.55 -17.92
N LYS A 77 1.55 8.23 -18.36
CA LYS A 77 1.70 8.68 -19.75
C LYS A 77 1.76 7.50 -20.73
N GLN A 78 2.50 6.46 -20.37
CA GLN A 78 2.69 5.29 -21.24
C GLN A 78 1.41 4.43 -21.35
N TYR A 79 0.74 4.13 -20.24
CA TYR A 79 -0.37 3.16 -20.19
C TYR A 79 -1.72 3.84 -20.32
N ASP A 80 -1.94 4.94 -19.63
CA ASP A 80 -3.24 5.61 -19.55
C ASP A 80 -3.35 6.83 -20.47
N LYS A 81 -2.24 7.24 -21.12
CA LYS A 81 -2.15 8.42 -22.00
C LYS A 81 -2.46 9.75 -21.29
N VAL A 82 -2.22 9.79 -19.97
CA VAL A 82 -2.39 10.98 -19.14
C VAL A 82 -1.02 11.54 -18.77
N ASP A 83 -0.83 12.84 -18.87
CA ASP A 83 0.42 13.53 -18.58
C ASP A 83 0.23 14.40 -17.33
N TYR A 84 0.91 14.05 -16.23
CA TYR A 84 0.90 14.79 -14.99
C TYR A 84 2.30 15.29 -14.66
N ASP A 85 2.38 16.53 -14.15
CA ASP A 85 3.62 17.07 -13.59
C ASP A 85 4.01 16.33 -12.31
N PRO A 86 5.17 15.63 -12.29
CA PRO A 86 5.60 14.89 -11.11
C PRO A 86 5.91 15.78 -9.90
N GLU A 87 6.16 17.08 -10.08
CA GLU A 87 6.47 18.00 -8.98
C GLU A 87 5.21 18.59 -8.34
N GLY A 88 4.20 18.92 -9.14
CA GLY A 88 3.01 19.64 -8.68
C GLY A 88 1.73 18.83 -8.61
N GLU A 89 1.60 17.72 -9.36
CA GLU A 89 0.33 17.02 -9.55
C GLU A 89 0.34 15.58 -9.03
N ILE A 90 1.48 15.07 -8.52
CA ILE A 90 1.59 13.70 -8.00
C ILE A 90 2.01 13.71 -6.52
N VAL A 91 1.22 13.07 -5.68
CA VAL A 91 1.51 12.86 -4.26
C VAL A 91 1.44 11.36 -3.95
N VAL A 92 2.47 10.84 -3.29
CA VAL A 92 2.53 9.45 -2.81
C VAL A 92 2.18 9.44 -1.32
N THR A 93 1.13 8.73 -0.96
CA THR A 93 0.65 8.58 0.42
C THR A 93 0.67 7.12 0.85
N VAL A 94 0.49 6.89 2.14
CA VAL A 94 0.27 5.56 2.74
C VAL A 94 -1.18 5.13 2.63
#